data_a9c62be8f8e573cd941ed750829ba1d0
#
_entry.id   a9c62be8f8e573cd941ed750829ba1d0
#
_cell.length_a   1.000
_cell.length_b   1.000
_cell.length_c   1.000
_cell.angle_alpha   90.00
_cell.angle_beta   90.00
_cell.angle_gamma   90.00
#
_symmetry.space_group_name_H-M   'P 1'
#
loop_
_entity.id
_entity.type
_entity.pdbx_description
1 polymer ?
#
loop_
_entity_poly.entity_id
_entity_poly.type
_entity_poly.pdbx_seq_one_letter_code
_entity_poly.pdbx_strand_id
1 'polypeptide(L)'
;MLRKPRVKYFGAIYHVMSRANGKGNIFETDVDRQDFVKTLAEACAKTGFEVHAYCLMRNHFHLVVETPNGNLVAGMRWLLNSLTLY
;
A
#
# COMPACT_ATOMS: atom_id res chain seq x y z
N MET A 1 -1.81 -18.21 -20.92
CA MET A 1 -3.06 -17.63 -20.45
C MET A 1 -3.10 -16.14 -20.77
N LEU A 2 -4.21 -15.76 -21.29
CA LEU A 2 -4.39 -14.34 -21.52
C LEU A 2 -4.56 -13.61 -20.20
N ARG A 3 -3.67 -12.71 -19.93
CA ARG A 3 -3.77 -11.92 -18.75
C ARG A 3 -4.88 -10.90 -18.89
N LYS A 4 -5.73 -10.81 -17.90
CA LYS A 4 -6.75 -9.79 -17.93
C LYS A 4 -6.12 -8.40 -18.03
N PRO A 5 -6.66 -7.51 -18.82
CA PRO A 5 -6.24 -6.14 -18.79
C PRO A 5 -6.37 -5.62 -17.37
N ARG A 6 -5.49 -4.72 -17.00
CA ARG A 6 -5.56 -4.13 -15.69
C ARG A 6 -6.74 -3.17 -15.68
N VAL A 7 -7.84 -3.63 -15.17
CA VAL A 7 -9.07 -2.87 -15.15
C VAL A 7 -9.12 -2.08 -13.86
N LYS A 8 -9.51 -0.83 -13.97
CA LYS A 8 -9.71 0.04 -12.81
C LYS A 8 -11.17 -0.02 -12.43
N TYR A 9 -11.43 -0.63 -11.30
CA TYR A 9 -12.79 -0.71 -10.77
C TYR A 9 -13.00 0.36 -9.72
N PHE A 10 -14.02 1.19 -9.92
CA PHE A 10 -14.39 2.16 -8.90
C PHE A 10 -14.98 1.42 -7.71
N GLY A 11 -14.45 1.68 -6.53
CA GLY A 11 -14.94 1.06 -5.31
C GLY A 11 -14.52 -0.39 -5.11
N ALA A 12 -13.57 -0.88 -5.89
CA ALA A 12 -13.05 -2.24 -5.70
C ALA A 12 -12.21 -2.33 -4.44
N ILE A 13 -12.26 -3.49 -3.80
CA ILE A 13 -11.47 -3.76 -2.60
C ILE A 13 -10.37 -4.73 -2.96
N TYR A 14 -9.16 -4.43 -2.54
CA TYR A 14 -7.99 -5.23 -2.83
C TYR A 14 -7.26 -5.61 -1.56
N HIS A 15 -6.71 -6.82 -1.57
CA HIS A 15 -5.70 -7.22 -0.61
C HIS A 15 -4.34 -7.01 -1.27
N VAL A 16 -3.55 -6.12 -0.72
CA VAL A 16 -2.24 -5.77 -1.23
C VAL A 16 -1.18 -6.21 -0.24
N MET A 17 -0.14 -6.84 -0.75
CA MET A 17 1.00 -7.23 0.07
C MET A 17 2.27 -6.74 -0.61
N SER A 18 3.20 -6.23 0.17
CA SER A 18 4.49 -5.79 -0.36
C SER A 18 5.60 -6.15 0.63
N ARG A 19 6.75 -6.52 0.08
CA ARG A 19 7.94 -6.82 0.86
C ARG A 19 8.98 -5.73 0.65
N ALA A 20 9.94 -5.67 1.56
CA ALA A 20 11.09 -4.81 1.35
C ALA A 20 11.81 -5.24 0.09
N ASN A 21 12.31 -4.27 -0.66
CA ASN A 21 13.14 -4.55 -1.82
C ASN A 21 14.48 -5.11 -1.32
N GLY A 22 14.82 -6.30 -1.78
CA GLY A 22 15.99 -6.99 -1.30
C GLY A 22 15.75 -7.69 0.02
N LYS A 23 16.76 -7.73 0.86
CA LYS A 23 16.71 -8.40 2.15
C LYS A 23 16.61 -7.38 3.26
N GLY A 24 16.03 -7.80 4.35
CA GLY A 24 15.99 -6.98 5.54
C GLY A 24 14.59 -6.68 5.98
N ASN A 25 14.52 -5.85 7.00
CA ASN A 25 13.28 -5.52 7.64
C ASN A 25 12.79 -4.15 7.20
N ILE A 26 11.48 -4.04 7.00
CA ILE A 26 10.86 -2.75 6.76
C ILE A 26 10.61 -2.05 8.09
N PHE A 27 10.15 -2.81 9.07
CA PHE A 27 9.76 -2.27 10.37
C PHE A 27 10.66 -2.86 11.45
N GLU A 28 11.58 -2.07 11.94
CA GLU A 28 12.48 -2.50 13.00
C GLU A 28 12.10 -1.90 14.34
N THR A 29 11.44 -0.75 14.33
CA THR A 29 11.04 -0.06 15.54
C THR A 29 9.60 0.40 15.45
N ASP A 30 9.04 0.83 16.57
CA ASP A 30 7.72 1.42 16.58
C ASP A 30 7.65 2.72 15.80
N VAL A 31 8.77 3.44 15.73
CA VAL A 31 8.84 4.66 14.93
C VAL A 31 8.64 4.34 13.46
N ASP A 32 9.23 3.26 12.97
CA ASP A 32 9.04 2.83 11.58
C ASP A 32 7.59 2.55 11.27
N ARG A 33 6.88 1.90 12.20
CA ARG A 33 5.46 1.61 12.04
C ARG A 33 4.62 2.87 12.06
N GLN A 34 4.94 3.79 12.94
CA GLN A 34 4.25 5.07 13.03
C GLN A 34 4.44 5.88 11.75
N ASP A 35 5.66 5.91 11.22
CA ASP A 35 5.96 6.60 9.98
C ASP A 35 5.19 5.99 8.81
N PHE A 36 5.09 4.67 8.78
CA PHE A 36 4.30 3.99 7.75
C PHE A 36 2.82 4.41 7.82
N VAL A 37 2.24 4.38 9.00
CA VAL A 37 0.84 4.73 9.17
C VAL A 37 0.60 6.19 8.78
N LYS A 38 1.52 7.07 9.13
CA LYS A 38 1.43 8.47 8.75
C LYS A 38 1.48 8.64 7.23
N THR A 39 2.41 7.96 6.58
CA THR A 39 2.54 8.02 5.13
C THR A 39 1.31 7.40 4.45
N LEU A 40 0.79 6.32 5.01
CA LEU A 40 -0.43 5.70 4.51
C LEU A 40 -1.61 6.67 4.59
N ALA A 41 -1.73 7.41 5.69
CA ALA A 41 -2.78 8.42 5.83
C ALA A 41 -2.63 9.50 4.78
N GLU A 42 -1.41 9.93 4.49
CA GLU A 42 -1.15 10.90 3.42
C GLU A 42 -1.55 10.34 2.05
N ALA A 43 -1.25 9.08 1.80
CA ALA A 43 -1.64 8.42 0.57
C ALA A 43 -3.17 8.40 0.43
N CYS A 44 -3.87 8.07 1.50
CA CYS A 44 -5.33 8.07 1.49
C CYS A 44 -5.89 9.46 1.17
N ALA A 45 -5.31 10.50 1.74
CA ALA A 45 -5.74 11.87 1.47
C ALA A 45 -5.52 12.25 0.01
N LYS A 46 -4.41 11.81 -0.59
CA LYS A 46 -4.08 12.15 -1.98
C LYS A 46 -4.86 11.34 -3.00
N THR A 47 -5.17 10.10 -2.68
CA THR A 47 -5.71 9.16 -3.66
C THR A 47 -7.19 8.86 -3.46
N GLY A 48 -7.72 9.14 -2.30
CA GLY A 48 -9.07 8.74 -1.94
C GLY A 48 -9.15 7.29 -1.47
N PHE A 49 -8.02 6.61 -1.29
CA PHE A 49 -8.02 5.24 -0.76
C PHE A 49 -8.70 5.18 0.59
N GLU A 50 -9.43 4.09 0.81
CA GLU A 50 -9.98 3.76 2.12
C GLU A 50 -9.34 2.48 2.59
N VAL A 51 -8.57 2.56 3.65
CA VAL A 51 -7.89 1.40 4.22
C VAL A 51 -8.79 0.78 5.27
N HIS A 52 -9.23 -0.45 5.02
CA HIS A 52 -10.12 -1.17 5.93
C HIS A 52 -9.35 -1.95 6.99
N ALA A 53 -8.14 -2.39 6.64
CA ALA A 53 -7.31 -3.15 7.57
C ALA A 53 -5.88 -3.11 7.11
N TYR A 54 -4.96 -3.30 8.03
CA TYR A 54 -3.56 -3.46 7.69
C TYR A 54 -2.87 -4.36 8.72
N CYS A 55 -1.78 -4.96 8.30
CA CYS A 55 -0.94 -5.76 9.15
C CYS A 55 0.51 -5.48 8.80
N LEU A 56 1.29 -5.04 9.77
CA LEU A 56 2.68 -4.65 9.56
C LEU A 56 3.57 -5.74 10.13
N MET A 57 4.09 -6.56 9.23
CA MET A 57 5.05 -7.61 9.61
C MET A 57 6.46 -7.02 9.49
N ARG A 58 7.42 -7.67 10.10
CA ARG A 58 8.77 -7.14 10.15
C ARG A 58 9.34 -6.82 8.76
N ASN A 59 9.10 -7.69 7.79
CA ASN A 59 9.70 -7.57 6.47
C ASN A 59 8.70 -7.40 5.34
N HIS A 60 7.43 -7.24 5.66
CA HIS A 60 6.40 -7.01 4.65
C HIS A 60 5.16 -6.45 5.33
N PHE A 61 4.22 -5.99 4.52
CA PHE A 61 2.95 -5.51 5.04
C PHE A 61 1.80 -5.98 4.17
N HIS A 62 0.63 -6.02 4.78
CA HIS A 62 -0.63 -6.31 4.10
C HIS A 62 -1.58 -5.15 4.30
N LEU A 63 -2.30 -4.81 3.25
CA LEU A 63 -3.35 -3.80 3.31
C LEU A 63 -4.62 -4.37 2.68
N VAL A 64 -5.74 -4.05 3.27
CA VAL A 64 -7.03 -4.22 2.62
C VAL A 64 -7.52 -2.82 2.29
N VAL A 65 -7.54 -2.48 1.01
CA VAL A 65 -7.77 -1.12 0.57
C VAL A 65 -8.87 -1.08 -0.48
N GLU A 66 -9.75 -0.11 -0.34
CA GLU A 66 -10.77 0.20 -1.32
C GLU A 66 -10.32 1.40 -2.12
N THR A 67 -10.57 1.37 -3.44
CA THR A 67 -10.16 2.44 -4.35
C THR A 67 -11.39 3.07 -4.99
N PRO A 68 -12.05 4.01 -4.30
CA PRO A 68 -13.25 4.64 -4.85
C PRO A 68 -13.01 5.31 -6.20
N ASN A 69 -11.79 5.77 -6.45
CA ASN A 69 -11.43 6.44 -7.69
C ASN A 69 -10.77 5.53 -8.72
N GLY A 70 -10.68 4.22 -8.44
CA GLY A 70 -10.11 3.26 -9.38
C GLY A 70 -8.64 3.47 -9.69
N ASN A 71 -7.86 3.94 -8.74
CA ASN A 71 -6.47 4.37 -8.95
C ASN A 71 -5.46 3.57 -8.14
N LEU A 72 -5.68 2.26 -8.01
CA LEU A 72 -4.81 1.41 -7.17
C LEU A 72 -3.33 1.52 -7.52
N VAL A 73 -3.01 1.39 -8.81
CA VAL A 73 -1.61 1.33 -9.24
C VAL A 73 -0.89 2.64 -8.95
N ALA A 74 -1.50 3.75 -9.33
CA ALA A 74 -0.90 5.07 -9.13
C ALA A 74 -0.74 5.38 -7.65
N GLY A 75 -1.74 5.03 -6.85
CA GLY A 75 -1.70 5.26 -5.40
C GLY A 75 -0.65 4.41 -4.71
N MET A 76 -0.56 3.14 -5.08
CA MET A 76 0.46 2.27 -4.51
C MET A 76 1.87 2.69 -4.93
N ARG A 77 2.03 3.16 -6.15
CA ARG A 77 3.32 3.68 -6.59
C ARG A 77 3.74 4.87 -5.73
N TRP A 78 2.82 5.78 -5.50
CA TRP A 78 3.11 6.94 -4.66
C TRP A 78 3.48 6.50 -3.23
N LEU A 79 2.70 5.58 -2.66
CA LEU A 79 2.94 5.09 -1.30
C LEU A 79 4.32 4.45 -1.17
N LEU A 80 4.64 3.53 -2.08
CA LEU A 80 5.90 2.80 -2.00
C LEU A 80 7.10 3.72 -2.21
N ASN A 81 6.99 4.68 -3.11
CA ASN A 81 8.06 5.65 -3.32
C ASN A 81 8.24 6.56 -2.11
N SER A 82 7.15 6.95 -1.48
CA SER A 82 7.19 7.81 -0.29
C SER A 82 7.80 7.10 0.90
N LEU A 83 7.67 5.78 0.97
CA LEU A 83 8.25 4.98 2.03
C LEU A 83 9.72 4.67 1.79
N THR A 84 10.24 5.05 0.64
CA THR A 84 11.62 4.77 0.23
C THR A 84 11.98 3.29 0.34
N LEU A 85 11.06 2.41 -0.06
CA LEU A 85 11.28 0.97 -0.05
C LEU A 85 12.02 0.47 -1.29
N TYR A 86 12.31 1.33 -2.21
CA TYR A 86 13.00 1.00 -3.45
C TYR A 86 14.22 1.85 -3.64
#